data_4a136b1c3ddb518557f096f1f628929f
#
_entry.id   4a136b1c3ddb518557f096f1f628929f
#
_cell.length_a   1.000
_cell.length_b   1.000
_cell.length_c   1.000
_cell.angle_alpha   90.00
_cell.angle_beta   90.00
_cell.angle_gamma   90.00
#
_symmetry.space_group_name_H-M   'P 1'
#
loop_
_entity.id
_entity.type
_entity.pdbx_description
1 polymer ?
#
loop_
_entity_poly.entity_id
_entity_poly.type
_entity_poly.pdbx_seq_one_letter_code
_entity_poly.pdbx_strand_id
1 'polypeptide(L)'
;MSDFKERIVKTAKANWADIVGFASADRFDKEDPIFRIFPETKTVIGLAFRVLRGIYRGIEEGSTYYQYTTMAVENMEETIMPMALLKVAAMIEEEGFIALPQRRHQQIMAEKNSTNPEVAYDAICRGRSAEVQMNFLDTAVKCGLGEKGFHNALLTDEYGPMVRYCFLLTDACLEETPMVTPHLCDGCGKCKKGCPGNAIAEDGSVDPWQCAVYYNGANGTKNPFMPPEAFAGMEDRLKIIAGEAKVTPETARKILDKIYFYPPAQHAYQCSICGRACDVACYIHLEEKGCLTKKFKTPFRKRPEWKFSVEDFSNSSDIHSCG
;
A
#
# COMPACT_ATOMS: atom_id res chain seq x y z
N MET A 1 -7.41 -9.46 32.87
CA MET A 1 -7.43 -9.47 31.39
C MET A 1 -7.66 -8.08 30.78
N SER A 2 -8.55 -7.25 31.34
CA SER A 2 -8.75 -5.86 30.90
C SER A 2 -7.46 -5.01 31.03
N ASP A 3 -6.75 -5.11 32.14
CA ASP A 3 -5.48 -4.40 32.36
C ASP A 3 -4.37 -4.78 31.35
N PHE A 4 -4.24 -6.05 31.02
CA PHE A 4 -3.24 -6.51 30.05
C PHE A 4 -3.52 -5.97 28.64
N LYS A 5 -4.77 -6.02 28.19
CA LYS A 5 -5.20 -5.42 26.90
C LYS A 5 -4.95 -3.92 26.88
N GLU A 6 -5.27 -3.21 27.96
CA GLU A 6 -5.03 -1.76 28.09
C GLU A 6 -3.53 -1.42 28.01
N ARG A 7 -2.68 -2.21 28.65
CA ARG A 7 -1.22 -2.07 28.56
C ARG A 7 -0.70 -2.26 27.14
N ILE A 8 -1.23 -3.25 26.41
CA ILE A 8 -0.91 -3.45 24.97
C ILE A 8 -1.28 -2.20 24.18
N VAL A 9 -2.51 -1.70 24.33
CA VAL A 9 -2.98 -0.49 23.63
C VAL A 9 -2.11 0.72 23.97
N LYS A 10 -1.81 0.92 25.25
CA LYS A 10 -0.96 2.02 25.73
C LYS A 10 0.46 1.94 25.13
N THR A 11 1.06 0.74 25.14
CA THR A 11 2.39 0.52 24.57
C THR A 11 2.41 0.76 23.06
N ALA A 12 1.41 0.25 22.33
CA ALA A 12 1.31 0.47 20.89
C ALA A 12 1.16 1.96 20.56
N LYS A 13 0.28 2.67 21.25
CA LYS A 13 0.07 4.13 21.06
C LYS A 13 1.30 4.96 21.44
N ALA A 14 2.02 4.58 22.49
CA ALA A 14 3.29 5.22 22.87
C ALA A 14 4.39 5.01 21.81
N ASN A 15 4.23 4.00 20.94
CA ASN A 15 5.12 3.67 19.84
C ASN A 15 4.48 3.97 18.47
N TRP A 16 3.72 5.04 18.37
CA TRP A 16 3.18 5.65 17.14
C TRP A 16 1.95 4.97 16.50
N ALA A 17 1.43 3.89 17.03
CA ALA A 17 0.18 3.34 16.52
C ALA A 17 -0.99 4.31 16.81
N ASP A 18 -1.74 4.65 15.77
CA ASP A 18 -2.94 5.49 15.89
C ASP A 18 -4.16 4.66 16.28
N ILE A 19 -4.30 3.46 15.67
CA ILE A 19 -5.42 2.55 15.89
C ILE A 19 -4.85 1.19 16.31
N VAL A 20 -5.50 0.58 17.30
CA VAL A 20 -5.17 -0.77 17.79
C VAL A 20 -6.45 -1.59 17.84
N GLY A 21 -6.42 -2.77 17.25
CA GLY A 21 -7.56 -3.68 17.20
C GLY A 21 -7.16 -5.12 17.48
N PHE A 22 -8.14 -5.92 17.88
CA PHE A 22 -7.95 -7.30 18.31
C PHE A 22 -8.97 -8.20 17.63
N ALA A 23 -8.52 -9.30 17.05
CA ALA A 23 -9.38 -10.33 16.50
C ALA A 23 -9.15 -11.65 17.23
N SER A 24 -10.22 -12.31 17.69
CA SER A 24 -10.15 -13.71 18.09
C SER A 24 -9.74 -14.57 16.90
N ALA A 25 -8.98 -15.64 17.15
CA ALA A 25 -8.68 -16.67 16.17
C ALA A 25 -9.94 -17.26 15.52
N ASP A 26 -11.07 -17.27 16.24
CA ASP A 26 -12.37 -17.75 15.75
C ASP A 26 -12.94 -16.96 14.57
N ARG A 27 -12.42 -15.76 14.30
CA ARG A 27 -12.78 -14.95 13.10
C ARG A 27 -12.10 -15.43 11.81
N PHE A 28 -11.17 -16.37 11.93
CA PHE A 28 -10.38 -16.87 10.82
C PHE A 28 -10.76 -18.31 10.48
N ASP A 29 -10.78 -18.62 9.18
CA ASP A 29 -11.01 -19.99 8.74
C ASP A 29 -9.86 -20.89 9.20
N LYS A 30 -10.13 -22.18 9.42
CA LYS A 30 -9.11 -23.15 9.88
C LYS A 30 -7.91 -23.27 8.94
N GLU A 31 -8.13 -22.99 7.66
CA GLU A 31 -7.10 -23.02 6.61
C GLU A 31 -6.39 -21.66 6.44
N ASP A 32 -6.75 -20.66 7.25
CA ASP A 32 -6.15 -19.34 7.16
C ASP A 32 -4.63 -19.40 7.39
N PRO A 33 -3.84 -18.68 6.60
CA PRO A 33 -2.39 -18.66 6.73
C PRO A 33 -1.87 -18.34 8.13
N ILE A 34 -2.61 -17.63 8.97
CA ILE A 34 -2.19 -17.34 10.36
C ILE A 34 -1.87 -18.60 11.16
N PHE A 35 -2.63 -19.69 10.97
CA PHE A 35 -2.41 -20.97 11.67
C PHE A 35 -1.24 -21.79 11.11
N ARG A 36 -0.80 -21.48 9.89
CA ARG A 36 0.45 -22.03 9.34
C ARG A 36 1.66 -21.24 9.85
N ILE A 37 1.49 -19.94 10.11
CA ILE A 37 2.54 -19.08 10.69
C ILE A 37 2.72 -19.40 12.17
N PHE A 38 1.62 -19.44 12.93
CA PHE A 38 1.62 -19.74 14.35
C PHE A 38 0.37 -20.55 14.72
N PRO A 39 0.49 -21.90 14.81
CA PRO A 39 -0.65 -22.79 15.06
C PRO A 39 -1.42 -22.52 16.36
N GLU A 40 -0.72 -22.01 17.39
CA GLU A 40 -1.27 -21.71 18.70
C GLU A 40 -1.94 -20.34 18.80
N THR A 41 -2.09 -19.64 17.69
CA THR A 41 -2.73 -18.31 17.65
C THR A 41 -4.11 -18.32 18.27
N LYS A 42 -4.32 -17.48 19.28
CA LYS A 42 -5.63 -17.22 19.90
C LYS A 42 -6.14 -15.82 19.64
N THR A 43 -5.22 -14.87 19.49
CA THR A 43 -5.55 -13.48 19.16
C THR A 43 -4.60 -12.95 18.09
N VAL A 44 -5.16 -12.20 17.17
CA VAL A 44 -4.40 -11.35 16.23
C VAL A 44 -4.56 -9.90 16.66
N ILE A 45 -3.44 -9.23 16.89
CA ILE A 45 -3.40 -7.81 17.27
C ILE A 45 -3.02 -6.99 16.04
N GLY A 46 -3.87 -6.08 15.62
CA GLY A 46 -3.63 -5.18 14.52
C GLY A 46 -3.24 -3.79 15.00
N LEU A 47 -2.19 -3.22 14.41
CA LEU A 47 -1.72 -1.87 14.64
C LEU A 47 -1.82 -1.08 13.34
N ALA A 48 -2.50 0.08 13.35
CA ALA A 48 -2.53 0.96 12.20
C ALA A 48 -1.90 2.31 12.52
N PHE A 49 -1.21 2.86 11.53
CA PHE A 49 -0.40 4.06 11.58
C PHE A 49 -0.83 5.00 10.47
N ARG A 50 -1.16 6.24 10.80
CA ARG A 50 -1.50 7.23 9.78
C ARG A 50 -0.29 7.60 8.92
N VAL A 51 -0.50 7.72 7.64
CA VAL A 51 0.42 8.43 6.76
C VAL A 51 0.04 9.90 6.76
N LEU A 52 1.01 10.77 7.02
CA LEU A 52 0.72 12.20 7.12
C LEU A 52 0.18 12.75 5.81
N ARG A 53 -0.95 13.42 5.87
CA ARG A 53 -1.66 14.03 4.75
C ARG A 53 -0.76 14.97 3.91
N GLY A 54 0.14 15.70 4.55
CA GLY A 54 1.08 16.61 3.89
C GLY A 54 2.04 15.89 2.94
N ILE A 55 2.38 14.63 3.21
CA ILE A 55 3.27 13.83 2.36
C ILE A 55 2.58 13.52 1.02
N TYR A 56 1.32 13.09 1.05
CA TYR A 56 0.52 12.90 -0.16
C TYR A 56 0.30 14.21 -0.90
N ARG A 57 0.13 15.31 -0.16
CA ARG A 57 -0.05 16.63 -0.75
C ARG A 57 1.15 17.06 -1.59
N GLY A 58 2.35 16.76 -1.15
CA GLY A 58 3.58 17.05 -1.89
C GLY A 58 3.64 16.38 -3.26
N ILE A 59 3.15 15.14 -3.37
CA ILE A 59 3.02 14.47 -4.68
C ILE A 59 1.95 15.12 -5.54
N GLU A 60 0.77 15.41 -4.99
CA GLU A 60 -0.31 16.07 -5.73
C GLU A 60 0.08 17.48 -6.23
N GLU A 61 0.98 18.17 -5.52
CA GLU A 61 1.57 19.43 -5.96
C GLU A 61 2.73 19.26 -6.95
N GLY A 62 3.23 18.02 -7.15
CA GLY A 62 4.39 17.75 -7.99
C GLY A 62 5.71 18.26 -7.43
N SER A 63 5.83 18.38 -6.10
CA SER A 63 6.96 19.04 -5.45
C SER A 63 7.85 18.13 -4.61
N THR A 64 7.34 17.03 -4.07
CA THR A 64 8.08 16.20 -3.10
C THR A 64 7.82 14.70 -3.24
N TYR A 65 8.13 14.11 -4.39
CA TYR A 65 7.95 12.67 -4.64
C TYR A 65 8.77 11.79 -3.70
N TYR A 66 10.01 12.18 -3.42
CA TYR A 66 10.93 11.44 -2.59
C TYR A 66 10.45 11.37 -1.12
N GLN A 67 9.81 12.41 -0.61
CA GLN A 67 9.26 12.41 0.75
C GLN A 67 8.18 11.36 0.97
N TYR A 68 7.35 11.08 -0.04
CA TYR A 68 6.39 9.99 0.07
C TYR A 68 7.11 8.63 0.20
N THR A 69 8.08 8.37 -0.65
CA THR A 69 8.82 7.10 -0.63
C THR A 69 9.55 6.90 0.68
N THR A 70 10.29 7.89 1.16
CA THR A 70 11.11 7.76 2.37
C THR A 70 10.28 7.82 3.65
N MET A 71 9.36 8.76 3.79
CA MET A 71 8.66 9.00 5.05
C MET A 71 7.38 8.15 5.19
N ALA A 72 6.65 7.91 4.09
CA ALA A 72 5.39 7.19 4.15
C ALA A 72 5.52 5.68 3.88
N VAL A 73 6.61 5.26 3.25
CA VAL A 73 6.86 3.85 2.93
C VAL A 73 8.06 3.35 3.74
N GLU A 74 9.26 3.78 3.40
CA GLU A 74 10.49 3.25 3.98
C GLU A 74 10.55 3.42 5.51
N ASN A 75 10.56 4.65 6.00
CA ASN A 75 10.64 4.87 7.45
C ASN A 75 9.44 4.30 8.22
N MET A 76 8.25 4.37 7.63
CA MET A 76 7.06 3.82 8.28
C MET A 76 7.11 2.30 8.33
N GLU A 77 7.36 1.64 7.20
CA GLU A 77 7.28 0.17 7.09
C GLU A 77 8.56 -0.54 7.58
N GLU A 78 9.74 0.09 7.48
CA GLU A 78 11.02 -0.52 7.82
C GLU A 78 11.57 -0.10 9.20
N THR A 79 11.02 0.95 9.79
CA THR A 79 11.53 1.45 11.09
C THR A 79 10.41 1.57 12.13
N ILE A 80 9.41 2.40 11.89
CA ILE A 80 8.40 2.75 12.92
C ILE A 80 7.53 1.53 13.25
N MET A 81 6.97 0.87 12.24
CA MET A 81 6.11 -0.29 12.45
C MET A 81 6.87 -1.47 13.08
N PRO A 82 8.07 -1.86 12.60
CA PRO A 82 8.86 -2.90 13.27
C PRO A 82 9.22 -2.56 14.73
N MET A 83 9.57 -1.32 15.01
CA MET A 83 9.86 -0.90 16.39
C MET A 83 8.63 -1.01 17.30
N ALA A 84 7.45 -0.61 16.82
CA ALA A 84 6.21 -0.75 17.57
C ALA A 84 5.87 -2.24 17.81
N LEU A 85 6.00 -3.08 16.78
CA LEU A 85 5.80 -4.52 16.88
C LEU A 85 6.71 -5.15 17.93
N LEU A 86 8.02 -4.86 17.89
CA LEU A 86 8.99 -5.39 18.84
C LEU A 86 8.70 -4.94 20.28
N LYS A 87 8.30 -3.69 20.49
CA LYS A 87 7.94 -3.17 21.82
C LYS A 87 6.70 -3.86 22.39
N VAL A 88 5.68 -4.04 21.56
CA VAL A 88 4.46 -4.73 21.99
C VAL A 88 4.72 -6.22 22.19
N ALA A 89 5.48 -6.86 21.29
CA ALA A 89 5.84 -8.28 21.42
C ALA A 89 6.61 -8.54 22.72
N ALA A 90 7.65 -7.76 22.99
CA ALA A 90 8.45 -7.92 24.22
C ALA A 90 7.57 -7.82 25.49
N MET A 91 6.63 -6.86 25.53
CA MET A 91 5.72 -6.73 26.67
C MET A 91 4.79 -7.96 26.82
N ILE A 92 4.37 -8.55 25.72
CA ILE A 92 3.52 -9.77 25.73
C ILE A 92 4.35 -10.97 26.23
N GLU A 93 5.60 -11.05 25.82
CA GLU A 93 6.53 -12.12 26.26
C GLU A 93 6.93 -12.00 27.74
N GLU A 94 7.01 -10.79 28.27
CA GLU A 94 7.20 -10.56 29.71
C GLU A 94 6.05 -11.14 30.57
N GLU A 95 4.85 -11.25 30.00
CA GLU A 95 3.70 -11.91 30.64
C GLU A 95 3.67 -13.45 30.41
N GLY A 96 4.67 -13.99 29.73
CA GLY A 96 4.82 -15.42 29.47
C GLY A 96 4.05 -15.97 28.29
N PHE A 97 3.52 -15.09 27.42
CA PHE A 97 2.89 -15.47 26.17
C PHE A 97 3.87 -15.32 24.99
N ILE A 98 3.59 -16.01 23.90
CA ILE A 98 4.34 -15.85 22.65
C ILE A 98 3.74 -14.72 21.83
N ALA A 99 4.57 -13.90 21.20
CA ALA A 99 4.15 -12.86 20.29
C ALA A 99 4.96 -12.87 18.99
N LEU A 100 4.31 -13.16 17.87
CA LEU A 100 4.94 -13.29 16.57
C LEU A 100 4.65 -12.05 15.71
N PRO A 101 5.62 -11.12 15.53
CA PRO A 101 5.44 -9.93 14.72
C PRO A 101 5.27 -10.27 13.24
N GLN A 102 4.31 -9.60 12.60
CA GLN A 102 4.03 -9.69 11.17
C GLN A 102 4.04 -8.29 10.57
N ARG A 103 5.15 -7.91 9.95
CA ARG A 103 5.22 -6.68 9.18
C ARG A 103 4.73 -6.92 7.75
N ARG A 104 4.37 -5.85 7.06
CA ARG A 104 3.99 -5.94 5.66
C ARG A 104 5.17 -6.44 4.83
N HIS A 105 4.95 -7.50 4.06
CA HIS A 105 5.90 -7.99 3.09
C HIS A 105 5.79 -7.22 1.77
N GLN A 106 6.88 -7.20 1.00
CA GLN A 106 6.78 -6.84 -0.40
C GLN A 106 5.80 -7.79 -1.09
N GLN A 107 4.98 -7.25 -1.97
CA GLN A 107 4.06 -8.06 -2.76
C GLN A 107 4.87 -9.02 -3.64
N ILE A 108 4.73 -10.31 -3.41
CA ILE A 108 5.31 -11.31 -4.28
C ILE A 108 4.44 -11.40 -5.53
N MET A 109 5.01 -11.03 -6.66
CA MET A 109 4.36 -11.06 -7.96
C MET A 109 4.57 -12.44 -8.57
N ALA A 110 3.69 -13.38 -8.25
CA ALA A 110 3.74 -14.73 -8.80
C ALA A 110 3.03 -14.78 -10.17
N GLU A 111 3.64 -15.47 -11.11
CA GLU A 111 3.00 -15.89 -12.36
C GLU A 111 2.51 -17.33 -12.22
N LYS A 112 1.27 -17.58 -12.66
CA LYS A 112 0.82 -18.96 -12.86
C LYS A 112 1.77 -19.66 -13.83
N ASN A 113 2.31 -20.79 -13.42
CA ASN A 113 3.25 -21.61 -14.20
C ASN A 113 4.62 -20.96 -14.48
N SER A 114 5.05 -19.98 -13.69
CA SER A 114 6.40 -19.46 -13.82
C SER A 114 7.42 -20.52 -13.44
N THR A 115 8.37 -20.77 -14.34
CA THR A 115 9.57 -21.59 -14.08
C THR A 115 10.75 -20.73 -13.59
N ASN A 116 10.56 -19.40 -13.51
CA ASN A 116 11.60 -18.49 -13.05
C ASN A 116 11.71 -18.59 -11.52
N PRO A 117 12.85 -19.05 -10.97
CA PRO A 117 13.06 -19.18 -9.52
C PRO A 117 12.95 -17.86 -8.74
N GLU A 118 13.23 -16.73 -9.39
CA GLU A 118 13.12 -15.40 -8.78
C GLU A 118 11.66 -14.97 -8.57
N VAL A 119 10.73 -15.57 -9.33
CA VAL A 119 9.30 -15.26 -9.28
C VAL A 119 8.52 -16.38 -8.62
N ALA A 120 8.96 -17.61 -8.75
CA ALA A 120 8.37 -18.78 -8.13
C ALA A 120 9.02 -19.03 -6.76
N TYR A 121 8.49 -18.40 -5.73
CA TYR A 121 8.99 -18.56 -4.36
C TYR A 121 9.06 -20.04 -3.94
N ASP A 122 8.10 -20.86 -4.37
CA ASP A 122 8.09 -22.31 -4.16
C ASP A 122 9.29 -23.02 -4.80
N ALA A 123 9.83 -22.49 -5.89
CA ALA A 123 11.02 -23.05 -6.53
C ALA A 123 12.31 -22.72 -5.75
N ILE A 124 12.38 -21.57 -5.09
CA ILE A 124 13.49 -21.19 -4.21
C ILE A 124 13.50 -22.10 -2.97
N CYS A 125 12.35 -22.46 -2.51
CA CYS A 125 12.15 -23.27 -1.30
C CYS A 125 11.98 -24.76 -1.60
N ARG A 126 12.50 -25.30 -2.70
CA ARG A 126 12.39 -26.71 -3.08
C ARG A 126 12.72 -27.63 -1.90
N GLY A 127 11.73 -28.44 -1.48
CA GLY A 127 11.84 -29.36 -0.35
C GLY A 127 11.74 -28.70 1.02
N ARG A 128 11.38 -27.41 1.12
CA ARG A 128 11.11 -26.68 2.35
C ARG A 128 9.69 -26.11 2.33
N SER A 129 9.19 -25.68 3.48
CA SER A 129 7.97 -24.89 3.55
C SER A 129 8.22 -23.53 2.90
N ALA A 130 7.35 -23.13 1.96
CA ALA A 130 7.37 -21.77 1.43
C ALA A 130 7.08 -20.78 2.57
N GLU A 131 7.61 -19.56 2.47
CA GLU A 131 7.23 -18.50 3.42
C GLU A 131 5.74 -18.22 3.32
N VAL A 132 5.07 -18.22 4.46
CA VAL A 132 3.63 -18.03 4.54
C VAL A 132 3.33 -16.57 4.77
N GLN A 133 2.46 -16.02 3.96
CA GLN A 133 1.98 -14.65 4.11
C GLN A 133 0.51 -14.64 4.48
N MET A 134 0.15 -13.82 5.46
CA MET A 134 -1.24 -13.59 5.83
C MET A 134 -1.91 -12.58 4.89
N ASN A 135 -3.23 -12.62 4.79
CA ASN A 135 -3.99 -11.61 4.06
C ASN A 135 -4.10 -10.34 4.91
N PHE A 136 -3.22 -9.38 4.69
CA PHE A 136 -3.11 -8.17 5.50
C PHE A 136 -4.40 -7.33 5.53
N LEU A 137 -5.08 -7.16 4.40
CA LEU A 137 -6.30 -6.33 4.36
C LEU A 137 -7.45 -7.02 5.09
N ASP A 138 -7.66 -8.30 4.84
CA ASP A 138 -8.72 -9.07 5.47
C ASP A 138 -8.50 -9.16 6.99
N THR A 139 -7.26 -9.40 7.40
CA THR A 139 -6.87 -9.38 8.81
C THR A 139 -7.10 -8.03 9.47
N ALA A 140 -6.82 -6.92 8.78
CA ALA A 140 -7.07 -5.57 9.31
C ALA A 140 -8.57 -5.33 9.58
N VAL A 141 -9.42 -5.78 8.66
CA VAL A 141 -10.89 -5.71 8.82
C VAL A 141 -11.34 -6.59 9.99
N LYS A 142 -10.84 -7.82 10.08
CA LYS A 142 -11.15 -8.74 11.19
C LYS A 142 -10.70 -8.20 12.55
N CYS A 143 -9.59 -7.46 12.60
CA CYS A 143 -9.13 -6.77 13.82
C CYS A 143 -9.94 -5.51 14.17
N GLY A 144 -10.89 -5.11 13.32
CA GLY A 144 -11.69 -3.90 13.56
C GLY A 144 -10.91 -2.60 13.36
N LEU A 145 -9.83 -2.62 12.54
CA LEU A 145 -9.06 -1.40 12.25
C LEU A 145 -9.76 -0.46 11.27
N GLY A 146 -10.73 -0.96 10.51
CA GLY A 146 -11.47 -0.22 9.50
C GLY A 146 -12.23 -1.14 8.57
N GLU A 147 -12.67 -0.64 7.44
CA GLU A 147 -13.42 -1.36 6.40
C GLU A 147 -12.62 -1.50 5.11
N LYS A 148 -12.99 -2.47 4.28
CA LYS A 148 -12.40 -2.67 2.96
C LYS A 148 -12.98 -1.69 1.95
N GLY A 149 -12.14 -0.84 1.36
CA GLY A 149 -12.50 0.01 0.24
C GLY A 149 -12.52 -0.73 -1.11
N PHE A 150 -13.22 -0.18 -2.09
CA PHE A 150 -13.38 -0.74 -3.43
C PHE A 150 -12.04 -1.08 -4.10
N HIS A 151 -11.00 -0.30 -3.88
CA HIS A 151 -9.66 -0.48 -4.47
C HIS A 151 -8.69 -1.29 -3.60
N ASN A 152 -9.22 -2.20 -2.77
CA ASN A 152 -8.43 -3.04 -1.86
C ASN A 152 -7.52 -2.24 -0.91
N ALA A 153 -7.99 -1.10 -0.40
CA ALA A 153 -7.36 -0.36 0.68
C ALA A 153 -8.20 -0.47 1.96
N LEU A 154 -7.52 -0.43 3.12
CA LEU A 154 -8.19 -0.24 4.40
C LEU A 154 -8.65 1.21 4.51
N LEU A 155 -9.92 1.43 4.84
CA LEU A 155 -10.50 2.73 5.13
C LEU A 155 -10.78 2.86 6.62
N THR A 156 -10.31 3.95 7.23
CA THR A 156 -10.52 4.25 8.65
C THR A 156 -11.30 5.55 8.80
N ASP A 157 -12.05 5.69 9.88
CA ASP A 157 -12.91 6.85 10.15
C ASP A 157 -12.12 8.16 10.25
N GLU A 158 -10.88 8.09 10.79
CA GLU A 158 -10.07 9.29 11.00
C GLU A 158 -9.26 9.69 9.76
N TYR A 159 -8.70 8.69 9.06
CA TYR A 159 -7.66 8.92 8.04
C TYR A 159 -8.04 8.42 6.65
N GLY A 160 -9.22 7.83 6.49
CA GLY A 160 -9.61 7.17 5.24
C GLY A 160 -8.56 6.12 4.83
N PRO A 161 -8.10 6.12 3.58
CA PRO A 161 -7.10 5.17 3.09
C PRO A 161 -5.64 5.54 3.45
N MET A 162 -5.40 6.68 4.12
CA MET A 162 -4.05 7.15 4.41
C MET A 162 -3.47 6.49 5.68
N VAL A 163 -3.42 5.15 5.67
CA VAL A 163 -2.90 4.34 6.78
C VAL A 163 -1.98 3.22 6.29
N ARG A 164 -1.07 2.80 7.16
CA ARG A 164 -0.29 1.57 7.08
C ARG A 164 -0.61 0.71 8.29
N TYR A 165 -0.46 -0.60 8.18
CA TYR A 165 -0.82 -1.51 9.27
C TYR A 165 0.06 -2.76 9.29
N CYS A 166 0.21 -3.32 10.48
CA CYS A 166 0.96 -4.54 10.77
C CYS A 166 0.32 -5.31 11.92
N PHE A 167 0.79 -6.50 12.20
CA PHE A 167 0.13 -7.41 13.12
C PHE A 167 1.08 -8.12 14.06
N LEU A 168 0.50 -8.64 15.15
CA LEU A 168 1.11 -9.62 16.05
C LEU A 168 0.16 -10.81 16.19
N LEU A 169 0.69 -12.01 16.07
CA LEU A 169 -0.01 -13.25 16.42
C LEU A 169 0.39 -13.62 17.83
N THR A 170 -0.54 -14.02 18.70
CA THR A 170 -0.24 -14.42 20.07
C THR A 170 -1.16 -15.54 20.54
N ASP A 171 -0.65 -16.37 21.45
CA ASP A 171 -1.41 -17.39 22.18
C ASP A 171 -2.14 -16.83 23.41
N ALA A 172 -2.00 -15.55 23.71
CA ALA A 172 -2.81 -14.86 24.70
C ALA A 172 -4.26 -14.73 24.25
N CYS A 173 -5.21 -15.07 25.11
CA CYS A 173 -6.63 -14.80 24.88
C CYS A 173 -6.96 -13.37 25.29
N LEU A 174 -7.22 -12.51 24.32
CA LEU A 174 -7.60 -11.11 24.54
C LEU A 174 -9.02 -10.85 24.04
N GLU A 175 -9.73 -9.97 24.72
CA GLU A 175 -11.05 -9.54 24.27
C GLU A 175 -10.96 -8.85 22.90
N GLU A 176 -11.77 -9.29 21.97
CA GLU A 176 -11.78 -8.77 20.61
C GLU A 176 -12.35 -7.38 20.48
N THR A 177 -11.94 -6.67 19.44
CA THR A 177 -12.51 -5.39 19.01
C THR A 177 -13.68 -5.67 18.05
N PRO A 178 -14.85 -5.02 18.18
CA PRO A 178 -15.90 -5.13 17.19
C PRO A 178 -15.40 -4.77 15.79
N MET A 179 -15.83 -5.54 14.79
CA MET A 179 -15.55 -5.18 13.40
C MET A 179 -16.31 -3.91 13.02
N VAL A 180 -15.71 -3.07 12.20
CA VAL A 180 -16.37 -1.87 11.67
C VAL A 180 -17.47 -2.26 10.70
N THR A 181 -18.68 -1.74 10.92
CA THR A 181 -19.75 -1.86 9.92
C THR A 181 -19.41 -0.94 8.74
N PRO A 182 -19.36 -1.44 7.50
CA PRO A 182 -19.01 -0.63 6.33
C PRO A 182 -19.95 0.57 6.13
N HIS A 183 -19.36 1.77 5.97
CA HIS A 183 -20.10 3.01 5.79
C HIS A 183 -19.33 4.12 5.06
N LEU A 184 -18.02 3.93 4.83
CA LEU A 184 -17.17 4.91 4.16
C LEU A 184 -17.19 4.71 2.64
N CYS A 185 -17.03 3.44 2.19
CA CYS A 185 -16.98 3.13 0.78
C CYS A 185 -18.38 3.02 0.17
N ASP A 186 -18.76 4.00 -0.64
CA ASP A 186 -20.04 4.05 -1.35
C ASP A 186 -19.99 3.56 -2.81
N GLY A 187 -18.87 2.96 -3.21
CA GLY A 187 -18.70 2.45 -4.58
C GLY A 187 -18.59 3.54 -5.66
N CYS A 188 -18.24 4.78 -5.33
CA CYS A 188 -18.24 5.94 -6.25
C CYS A 188 -17.27 5.81 -7.45
N GLY A 189 -16.35 4.85 -7.46
CA GLY A 189 -15.40 4.63 -8.56
C GLY A 189 -14.31 5.69 -8.72
N LYS A 190 -14.21 6.70 -7.83
CA LYS A 190 -13.18 7.76 -7.94
C LYS A 190 -11.76 7.22 -7.81
N CYS A 191 -11.54 6.21 -6.97
CA CYS A 191 -10.24 5.53 -6.86
C CYS A 191 -9.83 4.85 -8.17
N LYS A 192 -10.77 4.21 -8.88
CA LYS A 192 -10.55 3.62 -10.21
C LYS A 192 -10.20 4.68 -11.23
N LYS A 193 -10.98 5.77 -11.32
CA LYS A 193 -10.71 6.91 -12.22
C LYS A 193 -9.40 7.62 -11.91
N GLY A 194 -8.99 7.63 -10.65
CA GLY A 194 -7.74 8.23 -10.19
C GLY A 194 -6.51 7.36 -10.43
N CYS A 195 -6.66 6.12 -10.84
CA CYS A 195 -5.54 5.22 -11.10
C CYS A 195 -4.84 5.57 -12.41
N PRO A 196 -3.55 5.96 -12.40
CA PRO A 196 -2.84 6.41 -13.60
C PRO A 196 -2.56 5.30 -14.62
N GLY A 197 -2.81 4.05 -14.27
CA GLY A 197 -2.59 2.89 -15.12
C GLY A 197 -3.81 1.99 -15.27
N ASN A 198 -4.99 2.45 -14.87
CA ASN A 198 -6.22 1.65 -14.97
C ASN A 198 -6.11 0.23 -14.35
N ALA A 199 -5.33 0.11 -13.26
CA ALA A 199 -5.06 -1.17 -12.61
C ALA A 199 -6.23 -1.71 -11.76
N ILE A 200 -7.29 -0.94 -11.59
CA ILE A 200 -8.46 -1.31 -10.76
C ILE A 200 -9.61 -1.70 -11.70
N ALA A 201 -10.04 -2.94 -11.62
CA ALA A 201 -11.13 -3.48 -12.43
C ALA A 201 -12.53 -3.01 -11.96
N GLU A 202 -13.58 -3.40 -12.70
CA GLU A 202 -14.97 -3.03 -12.39
C GLU A 202 -15.47 -3.66 -11.08
N ASP A 203 -14.91 -4.79 -10.68
CA ASP A 203 -15.21 -5.49 -9.43
C ASP A 203 -14.35 -5.02 -8.25
N GLY A 204 -13.46 -4.04 -8.46
CA GLY A 204 -12.53 -3.53 -7.46
C GLY A 204 -11.25 -4.35 -7.29
N SER A 205 -11.09 -5.44 -8.04
CA SER A 205 -9.82 -6.18 -8.05
C SER A 205 -8.71 -5.32 -8.64
N VAL A 206 -7.48 -5.54 -8.16
CA VAL A 206 -6.31 -4.77 -8.58
C VAL A 206 -5.33 -5.70 -9.28
N ASP A 207 -5.01 -5.39 -10.53
CA ASP A 207 -3.93 -6.07 -11.25
C ASP A 207 -2.58 -5.62 -10.68
N PRO A 208 -1.81 -6.53 -10.04
CA PRO A 208 -0.57 -6.17 -9.37
C PRO A 208 0.54 -5.75 -10.34
N TRP A 209 0.63 -6.33 -11.53
CA TRP A 209 1.64 -5.97 -12.53
C TRP A 209 1.35 -4.62 -13.16
N GLN A 210 0.09 -4.39 -13.53
CA GLN A 210 -0.38 -3.10 -13.99
C GLN A 210 -0.11 -2.02 -12.94
N CYS A 211 -0.47 -2.29 -11.68
CA CYS A 211 -0.24 -1.39 -10.56
C CYS A 211 1.25 -1.08 -10.39
N ALA A 212 2.14 -2.09 -10.38
CA ALA A 212 3.56 -1.90 -10.18
C ALA A 212 4.18 -0.98 -11.23
N VAL A 213 3.87 -1.19 -12.50
CA VAL A 213 4.37 -0.38 -13.62
C VAL A 213 4.02 1.11 -13.42
N TYR A 214 2.77 1.40 -13.12
CA TYR A 214 2.31 2.78 -12.98
C TYR A 214 2.60 3.38 -11.61
N TYR A 215 2.74 2.57 -10.59
CA TYR A 215 3.24 3.00 -9.28
C TYR A 215 4.66 3.60 -9.41
N ASN A 216 5.48 3.01 -10.26
CA ASN A 216 6.84 3.45 -10.54
C ASN A 216 6.95 4.57 -11.58
N GLY A 217 5.85 5.00 -12.19
CA GLY A 217 5.82 6.22 -12.99
C GLY A 217 5.78 6.05 -14.50
N ALA A 218 5.22 4.97 -15.03
CA ALA A 218 5.07 4.77 -16.47
C ALA A 218 4.06 5.74 -17.13
N ASN A 219 3.22 6.44 -16.36
CA ASN A 219 2.29 7.42 -16.88
C ASN A 219 2.92 8.81 -16.96
N GLY A 220 3.03 9.39 -18.16
CA GLY A 220 3.62 10.69 -18.41
C GLY A 220 2.87 11.85 -17.75
N THR A 221 1.55 11.74 -17.60
CA THR A 221 0.74 12.75 -16.92
C THR A 221 1.11 12.92 -15.44
N LYS A 222 1.57 11.84 -14.82
CA LYS A 222 1.92 11.82 -13.39
C LYS A 222 3.44 11.90 -13.16
N ASN A 223 4.26 11.67 -14.17
CA ASN A 223 5.70 11.63 -14.04
C ASN A 223 6.38 12.82 -14.74
N PRO A 224 6.69 13.90 -14.01
CA PRO A 224 7.35 15.07 -14.59
C PRO A 224 8.82 14.83 -14.97
N PHE A 225 9.39 13.67 -14.60
CA PHE A 225 10.77 13.30 -14.90
C PHE A 225 10.89 12.42 -16.13
N MET A 226 9.77 12.09 -16.79
CA MET A 226 9.77 11.22 -17.95
C MET A 226 10.40 11.94 -19.16
N PRO A 227 11.50 11.40 -19.70
CA PRO A 227 12.13 12.00 -20.86
C PRO A 227 11.33 11.75 -22.14
N PRO A 228 11.45 12.59 -23.16
CA PRO A 228 10.72 12.44 -24.43
C PRO A 228 10.91 11.07 -25.10
N GLU A 229 12.09 10.47 -24.96
CA GLU A 229 12.44 9.16 -25.50
C GLU A 229 12.01 7.97 -24.63
N ALA A 230 11.31 8.21 -23.52
CA ALA A 230 10.86 7.14 -22.62
C ALA A 230 10.19 5.99 -23.39
N PHE A 231 10.58 4.77 -23.06
CA PHE A 231 10.10 3.54 -23.67
C PHE A 231 10.31 3.44 -25.20
N ALA A 232 11.29 4.17 -25.76
CA ALA A 232 11.62 4.11 -27.17
C ALA A 232 11.88 2.63 -27.60
N GLY A 233 11.36 2.28 -28.78
CA GLY A 233 11.44 0.93 -29.34
C GLY A 233 10.48 -0.09 -28.72
N MET A 234 9.63 0.30 -27.80
CA MET A 234 8.56 -0.58 -27.30
C MET A 234 7.31 -0.45 -28.19
N GLU A 235 6.71 -1.59 -28.51
CA GLU A 235 5.35 -1.63 -29.04
C GLU A 235 4.40 -0.95 -28.04
N ASP A 236 3.35 -0.33 -28.46
CA ASP A 236 2.41 0.38 -27.58
C ASP A 236 3.01 1.50 -26.69
N ARG A 237 4.19 2.01 -27.02
CA ARG A 237 4.88 3.06 -26.25
C ARG A 237 3.95 4.19 -25.79
N LEU A 238 3.17 4.78 -26.70
CA LEU A 238 2.28 5.89 -26.38
C LEU A 238 1.11 5.46 -25.47
N LYS A 239 0.58 4.26 -25.65
CA LYS A 239 -0.43 3.71 -24.73
C LYS A 239 0.14 3.46 -23.34
N ILE A 240 1.41 3.02 -23.23
CA ILE A 240 2.10 2.88 -21.94
C ILE A 240 2.16 4.25 -21.26
N ILE A 241 2.64 5.26 -21.95
CA ILE A 241 2.77 6.63 -21.42
C ILE A 241 1.40 7.22 -21.03
N ALA A 242 0.36 6.94 -21.80
CA ALA A 242 -1.00 7.39 -21.51
C ALA A 242 -1.68 6.63 -20.34
N GLY A 243 -1.14 5.49 -19.92
CA GLY A 243 -1.79 4.64 -18.92
C GLY A 243 -2.90 3.74 -19.48
N GLU A 244 -2.95 3.58 -20.81
CA GLU A 244 -3.98 2.82 -21.56
C GLU A 244 -3.51 1.43 -21.96
N ALA A 245 -2.21 1.16 -21.92
CA ALA A 245 -1.66 -0.15 -22.25
C ALA A 245 -2.10 -1.19 -21.22
N LYS A 246 -2.53 -2.36 -21.71
CA LYS A 246 -2.72 -3.52 -20.85
C LYS A 246 -1.39 -4.25 -20.71
N VAL A 247 -0.88 -4.31 -19.48
CA VAL A 247 0.45 -4.81 -19.16
C VAL A 247 0.38 -6.28 -18.79
N THR A 248 1.14 -7.12 -19.48
CA THR A 248 1.38 -8.51 -19.08
C THR A 248 2.57 -8.57 -18.11
N PRO A 249 2.75 -9.65 -17.34
CA PRO A 249 3.93 -9.81 -16.50
C PRO A 249 5.27 -9.62 -17.26
N GLU A 250 5.38 -10.15 -18.49
CA GLU A 250 6.57 -10.00 -19.32
C GLU A 250 6.80 -8.54 -19.74
N THR A 251 5.75 -7.86 -20.20
CA THR A 251 5.83 -6.44 -20.57
C THR A 251 6.11 -5.57 -19.37
N ALA A 252 5.53 -5.90 -18.21
CA ALA A 252 5.78 -5.19 -16.96
C ALA A 252 7.26 -5.19 -16.57
N ARG A 253 7.93 -6.34 -16.64
CA ARG A 253 9.37 -6.43 -16.37
C ARG A 253 10.18 -5.53 -17.30
N LYS A 254 9.91 -5.59 -18.60
CA LYS A 254 10.59 -4.75 -19.60
C LYS A 254 10.39 -3.26 -19.35
N ILE A 255 9.20 -2.87 -18.85
CA ILE A 255 8.91 -1.48 -18.50
C ILE A 255 9.64 -1.10 -17.20
N LEU A 256 9.53 -1.93 -16.16
CA LEU A 256 10.15 -1.68 -14.86
C LEU A 256 11.66 -1.52 -14.96
N ASP A 257 12.32 -2.30 -15.79
CA ASP A 257 13.76 -2.19 -16.04
C ASP A 257 14.17 -0.86 -16.70
N LYS A 258 13.23 -0.14 -17.29
CA LYS A 258 13.46 1.15 -17.98
C LYS A 258 13.00 2.37 -17.19
N ILE A 259 12.29 2.21 -16.07
CA ILE A 259 11.77 3.33 -15.27
C ILE A 259 12.82 3.81 -14.26
N TYR A 260 13.77 4.62 -14.71
CA TYR A 260 14.76 5.31 -13.88
C TYR A 260 14.82 6.80 -14.23
N PHE A 261 13.65 7.41 -14.36
CA PHE A 261 13.54 8.79 -14.81
C PHE A 261 13.74 9.80 -13.68
N TYR A 262 13.55 9.40 -12.43
CA TYR A 262 13.84 10.27 -11.31
C TYR A 262 15.36 10.51 -11.25
N PRO A 263 15.83 11.77 -11.12
CA PRO A 263 17.27 12.05 -11.04
C PRO A 263 17.94 11.16 -9.99
N PRO A 264 19.11 10.62 -10.26
CA PRO A 264 19.77 9.69 -9.35
C PRO A 264 20.03 10.38 -8.01
N ALA A 265 19.14 10.10 -7.06
CA ALA A 265 19.45 10.29 -5.67
C ALA A 265 20.52 9.25 -5.31
N GLN A 266 21.44 9.59 -4.41
CA GLN A 266 22.44 8.65 -3.90
C GLN A 266 21.81 7.50 -3.08
N HIS A 267 20.60 7.07 -3.46
CA HIS A 267 19.79 6.07 -2.78
C HIS A 267 19.34 5.00 -3.76
N ALA A 268 19.35 3.76 -3.28
CA ALA A 268 18.91 2.59 -4.02
C ALA A 268 17.37 2.50 -4.20
N TYR A 269 16.60 3.40 -3.61
CA TYR A 269 15.15 3.35 -3.63
C TYR A 269 14.56 4.03 -4.87
N GLN A 270 13.73 3.27 -5.56
CA GLN A 270 12.93 3.79 -6.65
C GLN A 270 11.76 4.62 -6.11
N CYS A 271 11.66 5.88 -6.52
CA CYS A 271 10.58 6.74 -6.09
C CYS A 271 9.22 6.25 -6.59
N SER A 272 8.23 6.22 -5.69
CA SER A 272 6.84 6.04 -6.08
C SER A 272 6.29 7.32 -6.66
N ILE A 273 6.17 7.37 -7.97
CA ILE A 273 5.65 8.56 -8.68
C ILE A 273 4.12 8.64 -8.58
N CYS A 274 3.44 7.52 -8.63
CA CYS A 274 1.99 7.46 -8.46
C CYS A 274 1.54 7.97 -7.07
N GLY A 275 2.34 7.74 -6.02
CA GLY A 275 2.01 8.14 -4.65
C GLY A 275 0.65 7.65 -4.19
N ARG A 276 0.19 6.48 -4.67
CA ARG A 276 -1.15 5.96 -4.36
C ARG A 276 -2.28 6.92 -4.76
N ALA A 277 -2.28 7.39 -6.00
CA ALA A 277 -3.30 8.30 -6.52
C ALA A 277 -4.75 7.80 -6.33
N CYS A 278 -4.95 6.48 -6.28
CA CYS A 278 -6.24 5.87 -5.92
C CYS A 278 -6.66 6.18 -4.47
N ASP A 279 -5.72 6.12 -3.51
CA ASP A 279 -5.98 6.48 -2.10
C ASP A 279 -6.28 7.98 -2.00
N VAL A 280 -5.53 8.81 -2.71
CA VAL A 280 -5.74 10.26 -2.75
C VAL A 280 -7.12 10.61 -3.28
N ALA A 281 -7.55 9.98 -4.39
CA ALA A 281 -8.87 10.22 -4.97
C ALA A 281 -10.00 9.77 -4.02
N CYS A 282 -9.81 8.65 -3.32
CA CYS A 282 -10.73 8.18 -2.29
C CYS A 282 -10.77 9.15 -1.10
N TYR A 283 -9.61 9.57 -0.59
CA TYR A 283 -9.52 10.50 0.53
C TYR A 283 -10.24 11.83 0.25
N ILE A 284 -10.01 12.41 -0.92
CA ILE A 284 -10.67 13.65 -1.34
C ILE A 284 -12.19 13.48 -1.33
N HIS A 285 -12.70 12.36 -1.86
CA HIS A 285 -14.12 12.08 -1.85
C HIS A 285 -14.71 11.97 -0.44
N LEU A 286 -14.04 11.25 0.47
CA LEU A 286 -14.45 11.11 1.86
C LEU A 286 -14.41 12.45 2.61
N GLU A 287 -13.38 13.29 2.33
CA GLU A 287 -13.26 14.63 2.90
C GLU A 287 -14.39 15.55 2.42
N GLU A 288 -14.69 15.57 1.11
CA GLU A 288 -15.78 16.35 0.51
C GLU A 288 -17.16 15.95 1.05
N LYS A 289 -17.38 14.66 1.24
CA LYS A 289 -18.62 14.15 1.86
C LYS A 289 -18.71 14.39 3.37
N GLY A 290 -17.62 14.82 3.99
CA GLY A 290 -17.56 15.02 5.43
C GLY A 290 -17.57 13.74 6.26
N CYS A 291 -17.29 12.57 5.65
CA CYS A 291 -17.30 11.27 6.30
C CYS A 291 -16.15 11.07 7.28
N LEU A 292 -15.00 11.74 7.09
CA LEU A 292 -13.86 11.60 7.98
C LEU A 292 -14.07 12.36 9.29
N THR A 293 -13.75 11.70 10.40
CA THR A 293 -13.83 12.32 11.75
C THR A 293 -12.70 13.32 11.98
N LYS A 294 -11.51 13.09 11.43
CA LYS A 294 -10.39 14.02 11.46
C LYS A 294 -10.59 15.14 10.44
N LYS A 295 -10.81 16.35 10.93
CA LYS A 295 -11.02 17.53 10.08
C LYS A 295 -9.74 18.36 9.96
N PHE A 296 -9.52 18.91 8.77
CA PHE A 296 -8.44 19.87 8.50
C PHE A 296 -9.00 21.24 8.13
N LYS A 297 -8.28 22.30 8.49
CA LYS A 297 -8.67 23.70 8.17
C LYS A 297 -8.64 24.00 6.66
N THR A 298 -7.86 23.22 5.92
CA THR A 298 -7.62 23.43 4.49
C THR A 298 -8.00 22.16 3.75
N PRO A 299 -8.81 22.20 2.69
CA PRO A 299 -9.10 21.05 1.83
C PRO A 299 -7.81 20.44 1.27
N PHE A 300 -7.84 19.14 0.99
CA PHE A 300 -6.68 18.43 0.49
C PHE A 300 -6.19 19.01 -0.85
N ARG A 301 -7.09 19.15 -1.82
CA ARG A 301 -6.76 19.69 -3.14
C ARG A 301 -7.33 21.10 -3.30
N LYS A 302 -6.45 22.08 -3.61
CA LYS A 302 -6.81 23.47 -3.80
C LYS A 302 -6.58 23.99 -5.21
N ARG A 303 -5.85 23.25 -6.04
CA ARG A 303 -5.55 23.67 -7.41
C ARG A 303 -5.97 22.61 -8.42
N PRO A 304 -6.17 23.00 -9.70
CA PRO A 304 -6.50 22.08 -10.78
C PRO A 304 -5.46 20.94 -10.86
N GLU A 305 -5.91 19.79 -11.33
CA GLU A 305 -5.01 18.70 -11.66
C GLU A 305 -4.03 19.10 -12.74
N TRP A 306 -2.84 18.54 -12.68
CA TRP A 306 -1.91 18.60 -13.78
C TRP A 306 -2.56 17.99 -15.03
N LYS A 307 -2.48 18.69 -16.14
CA LYS A 307 -2.84 18.16 -17.45
C LYS A 307 -1.56 18.04 -18.23
N PHE A 308 -1.27 16.85 -18.66
CA PHE A 308 -0.17 16.54 -19.54
C PHE A 308 -0.76 15.88 -20.80
N SER A 309 -0.34 16.25 -21.98
CA SER A 309 -0.82 15.65 -23.22
C SER A 309 0.14 14.57 -23.70
N VAL A 310 -0.40 13.42 -24.11
CA VAL A 310 0.39 12.38 -24.79
C VAL A 310 1.00 12.89 -26.09
N GLU A 311 0.37 13.89 -26.70
CA GLU A 311 0.86 14.58 -27.91
C GLU A 311 2.23 15.22 -27.69
N ASP A 312 2.55 15.67 -26.47
CA ASP A 312 3.87 16.21 -26.12
C ASP A 312 5.01 15.18 -26.31
N PHE A 313 4.69 13.88 -26.26
CA PHE A 313 5.64 12.79 -26.54
C PHE A 313 5.65 12.36 -28.01
N SER A 314 4.62 12.68 -28.76
CA SER A 314 4.52 12.32 -30.18
C SER A 314 5.42 13.19 -31.05
N ASN A 315 5.68 14.42 -30.62
CA ASN A 315 6.44 15.44 -31.38
C ASN A 315 7.92 15.49 -30.97
N SER A 316 8.43 14.52 -30.24
CA SER A 316 9.81 14.53 -29.71
C SER A 316 10.92 14.38 -30.75
N SER A 317 10.59 14.23 -32.05
CA SER A 317 11.59 14.29 -33.13
C SER A 317 12.25 15.68 -33.29
N ASP A 318 11.67 16.73 -32.71
CA ASP A 318 12.11 18.12 -32.93
C ASP A 318 12.93 18.70 -31.76
N ILE A 319 13.18 17.95 -30.67
CA ILE A 319 13.86 18.47 -29.46
C ILE A 319 15.39 18.35 -29.51
N HIS A 320 15.97 17.90 -30.62
CA HIS A 320 17.43 17.79 -30.74
C HIS A 320 18.15 19.11 -31.13
N SER A 321 17.52 20.26 -30.96
CA SER A 321 18.13 21.55 -31.40
C SER A 321 18.34 22.60 -30.31
N CYS A 322 18.44 22.19 -29.03
CA CYS A 322 18.95 23.09 -27.97
C CYS A 322 20.23 22.53 -27.39
N GLY A 323 21.37 22.99 -27.96
CA GLY A 323 22.73 22.70 -27.51
C GLY A 323 23.07 23.32 -26.15
#